data_bf814fd0860407d33b95f38b2674dbc2
#
_entry.id   bf814fd0860407d33b95f38b2674dbc2
#
_cell.length_a   1.000
_cell.length_b   1.000
_cell.length_c   1.000
_cell.angle_alpha   90.00
_cell.angle_beta   90.00
_cell.angle_gamma   90.00
#
_symmetry.space_group_name_H-M   'P 1'
#
loop_
_entity.id
_entity.type
_entity.pdbx_description
1 polymer ?
#
loop_
_entity_poly.entity_id
_entity_poly.type
_entity_poly.pdbx_seq_one_letter_code
_entity_poly.pdbx_strand_id
1 'polypeptide(L)'
;MSRVAYIRVSSVGQNVDRQLPDEKFDKTFTDKASAKDTDRPALAALLDYVRDGDKVVIHSIDRLARNLADLEQLVDQLNSKGVSVEFRKESLIFSGGADPMQKLLLQMLGAVAEFERSMIRERQREGIAAAKAAGKQLGRKRSLDDKDTKRLRAKRAKGVGVRDLQDEFNISRATVYLLTS
;
A
#
# COMPACT_ATOMS: atom_id res chain seq x y z
N MET A 1 29.80 7.55 -10.02
CA MET A 1 28.57 6.93 -10.58
C MET A 1 28.15 5.84 -9.64
N SER A 2 27.20 6.14 -8.76
CA SER A 2 26.74 5.20 -7.72
C SER A 2 25.43 4.56 -8.14
N ARG A 3 25.23 3.29 -7.77
CA ARG A 3 23.96 2.56 -7.93
C ARG A 3 23.20 2.58 -6.62
N VAL A 4 22.08 3.26 -6.59
CA VAL A 4 21.28 3.46 -5.38
C VAL A 4 19.94 2.75 -5.54
N ALA A 5 19.53 1.95 -4.55
CA ALA A 5 18.22 1.30 -4.57
C ALA A 5 17.18 2.10 -3.77
N TYR A 6 15.95 2.16 -4.31
CA TYR A 6 14.79 2.56 -3.55
C TYR A 6 13.78 1.41 -3.43
N ILE A 7 13.40 1.10 -2.20
CA ILE A 7 12.50 0.00 -1.88
C ILE A 7 11.31 0.53 -1.07
N ARG A 8 10.09 0.19 -1.49
CA ARG A 8 8.88 0.51 -0.72
C ARG A 8 8.09 -0.75 -0.40
N VAL A 9 7.79 -0.97 0.89
CA VAL A 9 6.99 -2.11 1.38
C VAL A 9 5.75 -1.62 2.11
N SER A 10 4.61 -2.30 1.91
CA SER A 10 3.30 -1.88 2.43
C SER A 10 2.99 -2.39 3.84
N SER A 11 3.75 -3.36 4.37
CA SER A 11 3.56 -3.94 5.71
C SER A 11 4.82 -4.62 6.24
N VAL A 12 4.89 -4.81 7.55
CA VAL A 12 6.02 -5.35 8.31
C VAL A 12 6.41 -6.80 7.93
N GLY A 13 5.66 -7.48 7.06
CA GLY A 13 5.92 -8.88 6.65
C GLY A 13 6.27 -9.09 5.18
N GLN A 14 6.34 -8.04 4.35
CA GLN A 14 6.79 -8.21 2.98
C GLN A 14 8.33 -8.20 2.92
N ASN A 15 8.88 -9.31 2.41
CA ASN A 15 10.31 -9.51 2.31
C ASN A 15 10.91 -8.49 1.33
N VAL A 16 11.74 -7.61 1.85
CA VAL A 16 12.48 -6.57 1.11
C VAL A 16 13.36 -7.21 0.03
N ASP A 17 13.93 -8.39 0.34
CA ASP A 17 14.85 -9.13 -0.52
C ASP A 17 14.22 -9.62 -1.84
N ARG A 18 12.87 -9.66 -1.92
CA ARG A 18 12.18 -10.08 -3.14
C ARG A 18 12.07 -8.99 -4.20
N GLN A 19 12.29 -7.72 -3.84
CA GLN A 19 12.11 -6.63 -4.82
C GLN A 19 13.33 -6.47 -5.73
N LEU A 20 14.54 -6.58 -5.17
CA LEU A 20 15.80 -6.46 -5.92
C LEU A 20 16.78 -7.52 -5.42
N PRO A 21 16.48 -8.83 -5.66
CA PRO A 21 17.31 -9.92 -5.18
C PRO A 21 18.67 -9.90 -5.87
N ASP A 22 19.71 -10.31 -5.13
CA ASP A 22 21.06 -10.60 -5.62
C ASP A 22 21.82 -9.42 -6.26
N GLU A 23 21.33 -8.18 -6.12
CA GLU A 23 22.02 -7.01 -6.62
C GLU A 23 22.78 -6.26 -5.52
N LYS A 24 24.00 -5.85 -5.83
CA LYS A 24 24.79 -4.97 -4.94
C LYS A 24 24.50 -3.50 -5.30
N PHE A 25 24.14 -2.74 -4.29
CA PHE A 25 23.94 -1.29 -4.37
C PHE A 25 24.90 -0.60 -3.42
N ASP A 26 25.36 0.58 -3.81
CA ASP A 26 26.20 1.42 -2.95
C ASP A 26 25.41 1.93 -1.74
N LYS A 27 24.11 2.16 -1.93
CA LYS A 27 23.18 2.54 -0.86
C LYS A 27 21.76 2.11 -1.18
N THR A 28 21.01 1.75 -0.14
CA THR A 28 19.60 1.39 -0.23
C THR A 28 18.76 2.27 0.70
N PHE A 29 17.68 2.83 0.15
CA PHE A 29 16.69 3.61 0.89
C PHE A 29 15.38 2.83 0.95
N THR A 30 14.82 2.65 2.15
CA THR A 30 13.63 1.82 2.34
C THR A 30 12.55 2.57 3.10
N ASP A 31 11.38 2.75 2.47
CA ASP A 31 10.16 3.23 3.12
C ASP A 31 9.23 2.07 3.46
N LYS A 32 8.72 2.08 4.69
CA LYS A 32 7.66 1.18 5.16
C LYS A 32 6.35 1.97 5.17
N ALA A 33 5.75 2.14 3.99
CA ALA A 33 4.57 2.98 3.83
C ALA A 33 3.57 2.35 2.86
N SER A 34 2.27 2.43 3.19
CA SER A 34 1.23 2.04 2.26
C SER A 34 1.17 3.01 1.07
N ALA A 35 0.53 2.60 -0.04
CA ALA A 35 0.36 3.49 -1.20
C ALA A 35 -0.45 4.76 -0.89
N LYS A 36 -1.18 4.80 0.23
CA LYS A 36 -1.97 5.95 0.70
C LYS A 36 -1.16 6.90 1.59
N ASP A 37 -0.04 6.43 2.13
CA ASP A 37 0.79 7.19 3.05
C ASP A 37 1.63 8.20 2.29
N THR A 38 1.56 9.46 2.71
CA THR A 38 2.31 10.57 2.09
C THR A 38 3.72 10.70 2.64
N ASP A 39 3.96 10.17 3.82
CA ASP A 39 5.24 10.27 4.50
C ASP A 39 6.21 9.21 3.94
N ARG A 40 7.24 9.69 3.23
CA ARG A 40 8.29 8.89 2.61
C ARG A 40 9.67 9.48 2.93
N PRO A 41 10.11 9.41 4.18
CA PRO A 41 11.36 10.01 4.59
C PRO A 41 12.58 9.42 3.86
N ALA A 42 12.54 8.12 3.52
CA ALA A 42 13.63 7.50 2.77
C ALA A 42 13.67 7.97 1.31
N LEU A 43 12.53 8.22 0.67
CA LEU A 43 12.50 8.83 -0.67
C LEU A 43 13.05 10.26 -0.64
N ALA A 44 12.67 11.07 0.35
CA ALA A 44 13.21 12.42 0.51
C ALA A 44 14.73 12.38 0.72
N ALA A 45 15.23 11.51 1.60
CA ALA A 45 16.66 11.32 1.83
C ALA A 45 17.40 10.80 0.58
N LEU A 46 16.77 9.96 -0.25
CA LEU A 46 17.32 9.54 -1.54
C LEU A 46 17.47 10.73 -2.48
N LEU A 47 16.40 11.53 -2.62
CA LEU A 47 16.42 12.70 -3.49
C LEU A 47 17.52 13.70 -3.10
N ASP A 48 17.81 13.85 -1.81
CA ASP A 48 18.89 14.71 -1.32
C ASP A 48 20.28 14.08 -1.49
N TYR A 49 20.36 12.76 -1.48
CA TYR A 49 21.63 12.03 -1.54
C TYR A 49 22.22 11.94 -2.95
N VAL A 50 21.37 11.69 -3.97
CA VAL A 50 21.81 11.39 -5.34
C VAL A 50 22.39 12.62 -6.05
N ARG A 51 23.38 12.37 -6.91
CA ARG A 51 24.12 13.39 -7.63
C ARG A 51 24.17 13.07 -9.13
N ASP A 52 24.65 14.01 -9.90
CA ASP A 52 24.88 13.82 -11.34
C ASP A 52 25.68 12.55 -11.64
N GLY A 53 25.23 11.80 -12.62
CA GLY A 53 25.78 10.52 -13.05
C GLY A 53 25.37 9.31 -12.22
N ASP A 54 24.62 9.48 -11.13
CA ASP A 54 24.13 8.33 -10.34
C ASP A 54 22.93 7.63 -11.02
N LYS A 55 22.71 6.37 -10.63
CA LYS A 55 21.59 5.55 -11.08
C LYS A 55 20.72 5.13 -9.92
N VAL A 56 19.45 5.48 -9.95
CA VAL A 56 18.43 4.99 -9.00
C VAL A 56 17.72 3.79 -9.59
N VAL A 57 17.76 2.67 -8.88
CA VAL A 57 17.14 1.40 -9.28
C VAL A 57 15.93 1.13 -8.40
N ILE A 58 14.80 0.84 -9.04
CA ILE A 58 13.51 0.62 -8.39
C ILE A 58 12.90 -0.65 -8.97
N HIS A 59 12.25 -1.46 -8.14
CA HIS A 59 11.65 -2.70 -8.62
C HIS A 59 10.59 -2.48 -9.70
N SER A 60 9.66 -1.55 -9.48
CA SER A 60 8.55 -1.27 -10.41
C SER A 60 8.01 0.15 -10.22
N ILE A 61 7.32 0.65 -11.24
CA ILE A 61 6.73 2.00 -11.25
C ILE A 61 5.81 2.24 -10.04
N ASP A 62 4.98 1.24 -9.68
CA ASP A 62 4.06 1.33 -8.54
C ASP A 62 4.78 1.42 -7.19
N ARG A 63 6.07 1.11 -7.12
CA ARG A 63 6.91 1.28 -5.91
C ARG A 63 7.43 2.70 -5.74
N LEU A 64 7.67 3.41 -6.84
CA LEU A 64 8.10 4.81 -6.78
C LEU A 64 6.92 5.76 -6.61
N ALA A 65 5.93 5.66 -7.47
CA ALA A 65 4.85 6.64 -7.60
C ALA A 65 3.47 6.07 -7.22
N ARG A 66 2.53 6.97 -6.94
CA ARG A 66 1.13 6.65 -6.60
C ARG A 66 0.20 6.83 -7.78
N ASN A 67 0.53 7.79 -8.63
CA ASN A 67 -0.20 8.16 -9.83
C ASN A 67 0.79 8.66 -10.87
N LEU A 68 0.29 8.96 -12.07
CA LEU A 68 1.11 9.42 -13.18
C LEU A 68 1.82 10.74 -12.89
N ALA A 69 1.11 11.72 -12.32
CA ALA A 69 1.71 13.03 -12.03
C ALA A 69 2.86 12.95 -11.02
N ASP A 70 2.70 12.13 -9.96
CA ASP A 70 3.76 11.84 -8.98
C ASP A 70 4.97 11.16 -9.66
N LEU A 71 4.71 10.24 -10.61
CA LEU A 71 5.76 9.56 -11.38
C LEU A 71 6.54 10.54 -12.26
N GLU A 72 5.84 11.34 -13.07
CA GLU A 72 6.46 12.35 -13.95
C GLU A 72 7.30 13.32 -13.13
N GLN A 73 6.75 13.86 -12.05
CA GLN A 73 7.45 14.82 -11.19
C GLN A 73 8.72 14.22 -10.58
N LEU A 74 8.68 12.99 -10.07
CA LEU A 74 9.84 12.34 -9.45
C LEU A 74 10.91 11.98 -10.48
N VAL A 75 10.52 11.48 -11.66
CA VAL A 75 11.45 11.16 -12.73
C VAL A 75 12.10 12.44 -13.27
N ASP A 76 11.31 13.50 -13.50
CA ASP A 76 11.83 14.80 -13.97
C ASP A 76 12.78 15.43 -12.92
N GLN A 77 12.45 15.32 -11.64
CA GLN A 77 13.31 15.82 -10.55
C GLN A 77 14.65 15.07 -10.49
N LEU A 78 14.66 13.76 -10.66
CA LEU A 78 15.88 12.96 -10.69
C LEU A 78 16.71 13.25 -11.97
N ASN A 79 16.04 13.27 -13.11
CA ASN A 79 16.69 13.54 -14.39
C ASN A 79 17.27 14.95 -14.47
N SER A 80 16.62 15.97 -13.87
CA SER A 80 17.16 17.33 -13.79
C SER A 80 18.45 17.44 -12.97
N LYS A 81 18.69 16.46 -12.08
CA LYS A 81 19.95 16.32 -11.35
C LYS A 81 20.99 15.47 -12.09
N GLY A 82 20.72 15.05 -13.33
CA GLY A 82 21.59 14.14 -14.09
C GLY A 82 21.55 12.69 -13.62
N VAL A 83 20.55 12.31 -12.83
CA VAL A 83 20.38 10.95 -12.28
C VAL A 83 19.50 10.14 -13.20
N SER A 84 19.93 8.93 -13.57
CA SER A 84 19.12 7.98 -14.32
C SER A 84 18.22 7.15 -13.39
N VAL A 85 16.99 6.84 -13.83
CA VAL A 85 16.01 6.04 -13.10
C VAL A 85 15.74 4.74 -13.85
N GLU A 86 15.93 3.61 -13.19
CA GLU A 86 15.73 2.28 -13.77
C GLU A 86 14.62 1.53 -13.05
N PHE A 87 13.58 1.09 -13.79
CA PHE A 87 12.51 0.23 -13.33
C PHE A 87 12.74 -1.20 -13.82
N ARG A 88 13.02 -2.11 -12.88
CA ARG A 88 13.42 -3.49 -13.20
C ARG A 88 12.31 -4.32 -13.84
N LYS A 89 11.13 -4.28 -13.25
CA LYS A 89 9.98 -5.07 -13.71
C LYS A 89 9.55 -4.70 -15.12
N GLU A 90 9.54 -3.40 -15.41
CA GLU A 90 9.15 -2.86 -16.70
C GLU A 90 10.32 -2.84 -17.71
N SER A 91 11.56 -3.11 -17.27
CA SER A 91 12.79 -3.03 -18.08
C SER A 91 12.98 -1.65 -18.73
N LEU A 92 12.68 -0.57 -17.98
CA LEU A 92 12.73 0.79 -18.46
C LEU A 92 13.81 1.58 -17.76
N ILE A 93 14.52 2.42 -18.54
CA ILE A 93 15.53 3.36 -18.03
C ILE A 93 15.19 4.74 -18.55
N PHE A 94 15.02 5.67 -17.62
CA PHE A 94 14.86 7.09 -17.90
C PHE A 94 16.16 7.80 -17.55
N SER A 95 16.93 8.19 -18.55
CA SER A 95 18.17 8.94 -18.36
C SER A 95 17.94 10.40 -18.75
N GLY A 96 18.53 11.32 -18.00
CA GLY A 96 18.39 12.76 -18.21
C GLY A 96 18.71 13.19 -19.64
N GLY A 97 17.80 13.93 -20.20
CA GLY A 97 17.75 14.45 -21.55
C GLY A 97 16.27 14.57 -21.93
N ALA A 98 15.87 15.69 -22.50
CA ALA A 98 14.47 15.89 -22.91
C ALA A 98 14.15 15.01 -24.13
N ASP A 99 14.13 13.67 -23.96
CA ASP A 99 13.68 12.75 -24.99
C ASP A 99 12.14 12.70 -24.98
N PRO A 100 11.46 13.31 -25.97
CA PRO A 100 10.01 13.34 -26.05
C PRO A 100 9.40 11.93 -26.09
N MET A 101 10.15 10.94 -26.61
CA MET A 101 9.70 9.56 -26.69
C MET A 101 9.67 8.91 -25.29
N GLN A 102 10.67 9.17 -24.45
CA GLN A 102 10.68 8.68 -23.06
C GLN A 102 9.51 9.29 -22.26
N LYS A 103 9.24 10.58 -22.47
CA LYS A 103 8.10 11.25 -21.83
C LYS A 103 6.76 10.66 -22.27
N LEU A 104 6.58 10.44 -23.57
CA LEU A 104 5.36 9.80 -24.10
C LEU A 104 5.19 8.39 -23.53
N LEU A 105 6.26 7.60 -23.48
CA LEU A 105 6.25 6.26 -22.93
C LEU A 105 5.84 6.26 -21.45
N LEU A 106 6.39 7.19 -20.66
CA LEU A 106 6.05 7.36 -19.25
C LEU A 106 4.54 7.66 -19.07
N GLN A 107 4.01 8.57 -19.88
CA GLN A 107 2.59 8.94 -19.86
C GLN A 107 1.68 7.77 -20.24
N MET A 108 2.04 7.01 -21.28
CA MET A 108 1.28 5.82 -21.69
C MET A 108 1.26 4.76 -20.58
N LEU A 109 2.39 4.47 -19.97
CA LEU A 109 2.49 3.49 -18.87
C LEU A 109 1.70 3.92 -17.64
N GLY A 110 1.76 5.20 -17.30
CA GLY A 110 0.97 5.76 -16.21
C GLY A 110 -0.54 5.65 -16.47
N ALA A 111 -0.98 5.97 -17.69
CA ALA A 111 -2.38 5.82 -18.09
C ALA A 111 -2.85 4.36 -18.05
N VAL A 112 -2.04 3.42 -18.51
CA VAL A 112 -2.33 1.97 -18.41
C VAL A 112 -2.44 1.53 -16.97
N ALA A 113 -1.50 1.93 -16.11
CA ALA A 113 -1.53 1.59 -14.68
C ALA A 113 -2.75 2.16 -13.96
N GLU A 114 -3.21 3.36 -14.33
CA GLU A 114 -4.43 3.96 -13.78
C GLU A 114 -5.69 3.24 -14.27
N PHE A 115 -5.73 2.87 -15.54
CA PHE A 115 -6.80 2.06 -16.12
C PHE A 115 -6.91 0.70 -15.40
N GLU A 116 -5.81 -0.02 -15.22
CA GLU A 116 -5.80 -1.30 -14.49
C GLU A 116 -6.34 -1.14 -13.05
N ARG A 117 -5.93 -0.08 -12.34
CA ARG A 117 -6.45 0.22 -10.99
C ARG A 117 -7.94 0.50 -11.00
N SER A 118 -8.44 1.21 -12.00
CA SER A 118 -9.87 1.51 -12.13
C SER A 118 -10.68 0.24 -12.36
N MET A 119 -10.22 -0.64 -13.23
CA MET A 119 -10.83 -1.94 -13.50
C MET A 119 -10.87 -2.85 -12.27
N ILE A 120 -9.78 -2.88 -11.48
CA ILE A 120 -9.75 -3.65 -10.22
C ILE A 120 -10.77 -3.12 -9.23
N ARG A 121 -10.89 -1.80 -9.08
CA ARG A 121 -11.88 -1.16 -8.20
C ARG A 121 -13.31 -1.45 -8.64
N GLU A 122 -13.57 -1.43 -9.93
CA GLU A 122 -14.87 -1.73 -10.48
C GLU A 122 -15.29 -3.17 -10.20
N ARG A 123 -14.44 -4.13 -10.54
CA ARG A 123 -14.65 -5.56 -10.21
C ARG A 123 -14.86 -5.78 -8.71
N GLN A 124 -14.11 -5.07 -7.86
CA GLN A 124 -14.28 -5.15 -6.41
C GLN A 124 -15.64 -4.61 -5.97
N ARG A 125 -16.10 -3.49 -6.54
CA ARG A 125 -17.44 -2.93 -6.26
C ARG A 125 -18.54 -3.89 -6.69
N GLU A 126 -18.45 -4.44 -7.89
CA GLU A 126 -19.38 -5.46 -8.40
C GLU A 126 -19.41 -6.70 -7.50
N GLY A 127 -18.24 -7.22 -7.12
CA GLY A 127 -18.13 -8.35 -6.21
C GLY A 127 -18.74 -8.09 -4.83
N ILE A 128 -18.56 -6.88 -4.28
CA ILE A 128 -19.17 -6.45 -3.02
C ILE A 128 -20.70 -6.34 -3.18
N ALA A 129 -21.18 -5.76 -4.29
CA ALA A 129 -22.60 -5.63 -4.56
C ALA A 129 -23.27 -7.01 -4.71
N ALA A 130 -22.66 -7.92 -5.46
CA ALA A 130 -23.12 -9.30 -5.62
C ALA A 130 -23.14 -10.07 -4.29
N ALA A 131 -22.11 -9.95 -3.48
CA ALA A 131 -22.05 -10.57 -2.15
C ALA A 131 -23.12 -10.02 -1.21
N LYS A 132 -23.40 -8.71 -1.28
CA LYS A 132 -24.44 -8.04 -0.50
C LYS A 132 -25.84 -8.49 -0.94
N ALA A 133 -26.07 -8.61 -2.26
CA ALA A 133 -27.33 -9.13 -2.82
C ALA A 133 -27.56 -10.59 -2.45
N ALA A 134 -26.49 -11.40 -2.35
CA ALA A 134 -26.53 -12.79 -1.89
C ALA A 134 -26.63 -12.93 -0.35
N GLY A 135 -26.84 -11.85 0.40
CA GLY A 135 -26.98 -11.85 1.85
C GLY A 135 -25.69 -12.23 2.59
N LYS A 136 -24.53 -12.22 1.94
CA LYS A 136 -23.27 -12.54 2.60
C LYS A 136 -22.86 -11.39 3.53
N GLN A 137 -22.47 -11.74 4.75
CA GLN A 137 -21.94 -10.75 5.69
C GLN A 137 -20.61 -10.22 5.18
N LEU A 138 -20.54 -8.91 4.93
CA LEU A 138 -19.33 -8.21 4.54
C LEU A 138 -18.67 -7.60 5.79
N GLY A 139 -17.34 -7.73 5.86
CA GLY A 139 -16.55 -7.21 6.98
C GLY A 139 -16.24 -8.27 8.04
N ARG A 140 -15.84 -7.79 9.23
CA ARG A 140 -15.48 -8.66 10.34
C ARG A 140 -16.72 -9.44 10.84
N LYS A 141 -16.60 -10.75 11.01
CA LYS A 141 -17.66 -11.57 11.62
C LYS A 141 -18.04 -11.00 12.99
N ARG A 142 -19.34 -11.03 13.30
CA ARG A 142 -19.81 -10.65 14.64
C ARG A 142 -19.19 -11.59 15.67
N SER A 143 -18.80 -11.04 16.82
CA SER A 143 -18.19 -11.81 17.91
C SER A 143 -19.17 -12.81 18.52
N LEU A 144 -20.47 -12.52 18.47
CA LEU A 144 -21.55 -13.37 18.95
C LEU A 144 -22.65 -13.47 17.90
N ASP A 145 -23.32 -14.61 17.84
CA ASP A 145 -24.53 -14.77 17.06
C ASP A 145 -25.73 -14.03 17.70
N ASP A 146 -26.87 -14.01 17.02
CA ASP A 146 -28.07 -13.32 17.53
C ASP A 146 -28.67 -14.00 18.79
N LYS A 147 -28.48 -15.31 18.93
CA LYS A 147 -28.94 -16.10 20.10
C LYS A 147 -28.09 -15.77 21.33
N ASP A 148 -26.79 -15.78 21.19
CA ASP A 148 -25.87 -15.46 22.28
C ASP A 148 -25.91 -13.98 22.64
N THR A 149 -26.14 -13.09 21.68
CA THR A 149 -26.37 -11.65 21.92
C THR A 149 -27.63 -11.45 22.80
N LYS A 150 -28.72 -12.15 22.50
CA LYS A 150 -29.94 -12.09 23.32
C LYS A 150 -29.72 -12.64 24.74
N ARG A 151 -28.97 -13.75 24.87
CA ARG A 151 -28.60 -14.32 26.17
C ARG A 151 -27.77 -13.37 27.01
N LEU A 152 -26.76 -12.76 26.39
CA LEU A 152 -25.90 -11.77 27.02
C LEU A 152 -26.71 -10.59 27.56
N ARG A 153 -27.61 -10.00 26.74
CA ARG A 153 -28.50 -8.92 27.16
C ARG A 153 -29.40 -9.30 28.32
N ALA A 154 -30.03 -10.49 28.26
CA ALA A 154 -30.89 -10.99 29.33
C ALA A 154 -30.13 -11.19 30.65
N LYS A 155 -28.90 -11.71 30.60
CA LYS A 155 -28.05 -11.86 31.79
C LYS A 155 -27.61 -10.52 32.34
N ARG A 156 -27.27 -9.57 31.48
CA ARG A 156 -26.90 -8.21 31.89
C ARG A 156 -28.06 -7.50 32.60
N ALA A 157 -29.28 -7.64 32.08
CA ALA A 157 -30.50 -7.10 32.69
C ALA A 157 -30.81 -7.71 34.08
N LYS A 158 -30.36 -8.94 34.35
CA LYS A 158 -30.45 -9.62 35.65
C LYS A 158 -29.33 -9.24 36.61
N GLY A 159 -28.46 -8.28 36.26
CA GLY A 159 -27.38 -7.76 37.11
C GLY A 159 -26.07 -8.53 37.06
N VAL A 160 -25.90 -9.47 36.11
CA VAL A 160 -24.61 -10.21 35.97
C VAL A 160 -23.48 -9.25 35.66
N GLY A 161 -22.34 -9.46 36.33
CA GLY A 161 -21.15 -8.62 36.20
C GLY A 161 -20.57 -8.63 34.79
N VAL A 162 -19.95 -7.49 34.36
CA VAL A 162 -19.32 -7.42 33.06
C VAL A 162 -18.19 -8.42 32.90
N ARG A 163 -17.43 -8.67 33.95
CA ARG A 163 -16.34 -9.65 33.98
C ARG A 163 -16.82 -11.07 33.71
N ASP A 164 -17.90 -11.47 34.42
CA ASP A 164 -18.47 -12.81 34.26
C ASP A 164 -19.01 -13.02 32.83
N LEU A 165 -19.60 -11.96 32.24
CA LEU A 165 -20.06 -11.98 30.85
C LEU A 165 -18.89 -12.04 29.84
N GLN A 166 -17.77 -11.40 30.11
CA GLN A 166 -16.57 -11.52 29.29
C GLN A 166 -16.06 -12.97 29.27
N ASP A 167 -15.96 -13.57 30.44
CA ASP A 167 -15.44 -14.94 30.60
C ASP A 167 -16.39 -15.98 29.98
N GLU A 168 -17.70 -15.83 30.20
CA GLU A 168 -18.71 -16.78 29.68
C GLU A 168 -18.82 -16.73 28.13
N PHE A 169 -18.78 -15.52 27.53
CA PHE A 169 -18.97 -15.35 26.09
C PHE A 169 -17.67 -15.19 25.32
N ASN A 170 -16.51 -15.21 25.98
CA ASN A 170 -15.19 -15.02 25.41
C ASN A 170 -15.08 -13.75 24.52
N ILE A 171 -15.56 -12.62 25.05
CA ILE A 171 -15.56 -11.33 24.37
C ILE A 171 -14.89 -10.24 25.20
N SER A 172 -14.46 -9.17 24.55
CA SER A 172 -13.85 -8.04 25.25
C SER A 172 -14.87 -7.23 26.05
N ARG A 173 -14.40 -6.53 27.09
CA ARG A 173 -15.21 -5.60 27.90
C ARG A 173 -15.93 -4.56 27.03
N ALA A 174 -15.24 -4.01 26.03
CA ALA A 174 -15.83 -3.06 25.11
C ALA A 174 -16.98 -3.67 24.29
N THR A 175 -16.86 -4.96 23.91
CA THR A 175 -17.92 -5.67 23.19
C THR A 175 -19.13 -5.92 24.08
N VAL A 176 -18.95 -6.22 25.38
CA VAL A 176 -20.08 -6.34 26.32
C VAL A 176 -20.86 -5.03 26.37
N TYR A 177 -20.20 -3.91 26.57
CA TYR A 177 -20.88 -2.61 26.60
C TYR A 177 -21.57 -2.29 25.29
N LEU A 178 -20.89 -2.51 24.14
CA LEU A 178 -21.46 -2.25 22.81
C LEU A 178 -22.74 -3.06 22.55
N LEU A 179 -22.82 -4.29 23.06
CA LEU A 179 -23.97 -5.17 22.84
C LEU A 179 -25.08 -4.99 23.86
N THR A 180 -24.84 -4.30 24.99
CA THR A 180 -25.79 -4.08 26.08
C THR A 180 -26.23 -2.65 26.30
N SER A 181 -25.65 -1.69 25.53
CA SER A 181 -26.11 -0.28 25.46
C SER A 181 -27.40 -0.11 24.67
#